data_7ceb80fed848118d10b461a0c943422a
#
_entry.id   7ceb80fed848118d10b461a0c943422a
#
_cell.length_a   1.000
_cell.length_b   1.000
_cell.length_c   1.000
_cell.angle_alpha   90.00
_cell.angle_beta   90.00
_cell.angle_gamma   90.00
#
_symmetry.space_group_name_H-M   'P 1'
#
loop_
_entity.id
_entity.type
_entity.pdbx_description
1 polymer ?
#
loop_
_entity_poly.entity_id
_entity_poly.type
_entity_poly.pdbx_seq_one_letter_code
_entity_poly.pdbx_strand_id
1 'polypeptide(L)'
;WYSNQGHLGASLSQVSVVAEESDEALWTEQRPGLPPYDMELLPFLDRVDPTRDNLVVLHLKGNHFSFENRYPADAETWRPNGPDDTRTTYMNSIHYVDEFLRRVWTIASERLNLKAMVYCSDHAIIPDKHRGPTFAGFGDVRIPLAVYTSDDFIASHPERHAALRTNRNRYWTNDFLFDLMCGLLDIDSPKFNPANSLAHSSYRYTRDDLTILNGTVPISSDDGVPHSL
;
A
#
# COMPACT_ATOMS: atom_id res chain seq x y z
N TRP A 1 -5.20 13.75 0.85
CA TRP A 1 -4.17 12.91 1.48
C TRP A 1 -4.42 12.83 2.99
N TYR A 2 -4.64 11.63 3.51
CA TYR A 2 -4.87 11.41 4.94
C TYR A 2 -3.80 10.47 5.49
N SER A 3 -3.06 10.89 6.52
CA SER A 3 -1.88 10.19 7.02
C SER A 3 -1.96 9.87 8.52
N ASN A 4 -1.65 8.63 8.87
CA ASN A 4 -1.36 8.19 10.24
C ASN A 4 0.16 8.09 10.52
N GLN A 5 0.97 8.54 9.60
CA GLN A 5 2.41 8.76 9.82
C GLN A 5 2.62 10.16 10.39
N GLY A 6 3.68 10.32 11.23
CA GLY A 6 3.97 11.61 11.81
C GLY A 6 4.14 12.71 10.75
N HIS A 7 3.54 13.87 10.99
CA HIS A 7 3.93 15.08 10.26
C HIS A 7 5.34 15.42 10.70
N LEU A 8 6.30 15.16 9.84
CA LEU A 8 7.70 15.47 10.11
C LEU A 8 7.88 16.98 10.08
N GLY A 9 7.63 17.63 11.24
CA GLY A 9 7.92 19.05 11.40
C GLY A 9 9.37 19.35 11.03
N ALA A 10 9.64 20.51 10.46
CA ALA A 10 10.95 21.12 10.16
C ALA A 10 11.88 20.35 9.20
N SER A 11 11.77 19.06 8.96
CA SER A 11 12.42 18.35 7.86
C SER A 11 11.35 17.80 6.92
N LEU A 12 11.07 18.51 5.84
CA LEU A 12 10.17 18.07 4.78
C LEU A 12 10.68 16.72 4.23
N SER A 13 10.00 15.63 4.55
CA SER A 13 10.22 14.39 3.82
C SER A 13 9.66 14.54 2.40
N GLN A 14 10.20 13.81 1.44
CA GLN A 14 9.66 13.81 0.07
C GLN A 14 8.16 13.48 0.07
N VAL A 15 7.70 12.60 0.97
CA VAL A 15 6.30 12.23 1.12
C VAL A 15 5.44 13.39 1.61
N SER A 16 5.94 14.18 2.58
CA SER A 16 5.22 15.38 3.08
C SER A 16 5.04 16.41 1.98
N VAL A 17 6.08 16.64 1.16
CA VAL A 17 6.00 17.56 0.01
C VAL A 17 4.92 17.12 -0.98
N VAL A 18 4.89 15.84 -1.33
CA VAL A 18 3.86 15.30 -2.24
C VAL A 18 2.47 15.39 -1.62
N ALA A 19 2.34 15.14 -0.31
CA ALA A 19 1.06 15.23 0.39
C ALA A 19 0.52 16.67 0.41
N GLU A 20 1.39 17.67 0.56
CA GLU A 20 1.02 19.09 0.57
C GLU A 20 0.57 19.62 -0.80
N GLU A 21 0.89 18.93 -1.90
CA GLU A 21 0.38 19.24 -3.23
C GLU A 21 -1.09 18.78 -3.44
N SER A 22 -1.67 18.01 -2.51
CA SER A 22 -3.07 17.61 -2.58
C SER A 22 -4.02 18.75 -2.17
N ASP A 23 -5.27 18.74 -2.68
CA ASP A 23 -6.29 19.73 -2.31
C ASP A 23 -6.56 19.76 -0.79
N GLU A 24 -6.40 18.63 -0.12
CA GLU A 24 -6.51 18.50 1.34
C GLU A 24 -5.47 17.48 1.84
N ALA A 25 -4.67 17.90 2.82
CA ALA A 25 -3.74 17.03 3.54
C ALA A 25 -3.99 17.10 5.05
N LEU A 26 -4.25 15.95 5.69
CA LEU A 26 -4.51 15.84 7.12
C LEU A 26 -3.69 14.71 7.75
N TRP A 27 -3.24 14.93 8.97
CA TRP A 27 -2.50 13.96 9.79
C TRP A 27 -3.22 13.68 11.10
N THR A 28 -3.22 12.42 11.55
CA THR A 28 -3.83 12.02 12.83
C THR A 28 -3.13 12.68 14.03
N GLU A 29 -1.83 12.91 13.95
CA GLU A 29 -1.08 13.61 15.02
C GLU A 29 -1.55 15.03 15.31
N GLN A 30 -2.24 15.66 14.39
CA GLN A 30 -2.86 16.97 14.61
C GLN A 30 -4.12 16.90 15.47
N ARG A 31 -4.52 15.70 15.91
CA ARG A 31 -5.67 15.44 16.77
C ARG A 31 -5.20 14.87 18.12
N PRO A 32 -4.86 15.73 19.12
CA PRO A 32 -4.42 15.26 20.43
C PRO A 32 -5.43 14.32 21.08
N GLY A 33 -4.95 13.23 21.67
CA GLY A 33 -5.78 12.27 22.40
C GLY A 33 -6.39 11.14 21.58
N LEU A 34 -6.16 11.09 20.26
CA LEU A 34 -6.51 9.92 19.47
C LEU A 34 -5.45 8.82 19.61
N PRO A 35 -5.85 7.54 19.65
CA PRO A 35 -4.91 6.43 19.58
C PRO A 35 -4.17 6.42 18.24
N PRO A 36 -2.93 5.91 18.20
CA PRO A 36 -2.09 5.95 16.98
C PRO A 36 -2.44 4.81 16.01
N TYR A 37 -3.71 4.49 15.83
CA TYR A 37 -4.15 3.38 14.99
C TYR A 37 -4.67 3.85 13.63
N ASP A 38 -4.46 3.05 12.59
CA ASP A 38 -4.89 3.40 11.23
C ASP A 38 -6.42 3.55 11.11
N MET A 39 -7.21 2.94 12.00
CA MET A 39 -8.67 3.14 12.06
C MET A 39 -9.07 4.61 12.24
N GLU A 40 -8.20 5.44 12.79
CA GLU A 40 -8.42 6.88 12.96
C GLU A 40 -8.44 7.66 11.63
N LEU A 41 -8.05 7.02 10.54
CA LEU A 41 -8.18 7.59 9.20
C LEU A 41 -9.59 7.46 8.62
N LEU A 42 -10.40 6.50 9.10
CA LEU A 42 -11.73 6.26 8.53
C LEU A 42 -12.65 7.49 8.57
N PRO A 43 -12.72 8.28 9.66
CA PRO A 43 -13.54 9.48 9.71
C PRO A 43 -13.17 10.54 8.67
N PHE A 44 -11.94 10.54 8.16
CA PHE A 44 -11.55 11.48 7.10
C PHE A 44 -12.24 11.19 5.77
N LEU A 45 -12.71 9.96 5.54
CA LEU A 45 -13.47 9.61 4.36
C LEU A 45 -14.82 10.36 4.29
N ASP A 46 -15.36 10.85 5.42
CA ASP A 46 -16.56 11.68 5.45
C ASP A 46 -16.37 13.07 4.83
N ARG A 47 -15.13 13.47 4.60
CA ARG A 47 -14.76 14.75 3.98
C ARG A 47 -14.71 14.67 2.45
N VAL A 48 -14.68 13.46 1.90
CA VAL A 48 -14.60 13.24 0.45
C VAL A 48 -15.95 13.54 -0.18
N ASP A 49 -15.98 14.46 -1.15
CA ASP A 49 -17.19 14.79 -1.91
C ASP A 49 -17.47 13.71 -2.97
N PRO A 50 -18.49 12.86 -2.79
CA PRO A 50 -18.77 11.75 -3.72
C PRO A 50 -19.31 12.21 -5.09
N THR A 51 -19.59 13.51 -5.27
CA THR A 51 -20.08 14.05 -6.55
C THR A 51 -18.97 14.47 -7.50
N ARG A 52 -17.71 14.38 -7.04
CA ARG A 52 -16.50 14.74 -7.81
C ARG A 52 -15.65 13.52 -8.07
N ASP A 53 -14.79 13.61 -9.07
CA ASP A 53 -13.69 12.67 -9.21
C ASP A 53 -12.65 12.94 -8.12
N ASN A 54 -12.31 11.88 -7.38
CA ASN A 54 -11.38 11.97 -6.26
C ASN A 54 -10.27 10.92 -6.37
N LEU A 55 -9.05 11.34 -6.05
CA LEU A 55 -7.95 10.45 -5.67
C LEU A 55 -7.73 10.60 -4.17
N VAL A 56 -8.04 9.56 -3.40
CA VAL A 56 -7.85 9.53 -1.95
C VAL A 56 -6.64 8.68 -1.62
N VAL A 57 -5.66 9.26 -0.96
CA VAL A 57 -4.49 8.54 -0.45
C VAL A 57 -4.61 8.39 1.06
N LEU A 58 -4.63 7.14 1.53
CA LEU A 58 -4.57 6.78 2.95
C LEU A 58 -3.16 6.28 3.26
N HIS A 59 -2.39 7.11 3.94
CA HIS A 59 -1.00 6.82 4.28
C HIS A 59 -0.92 6.21 5.67
N LEU A 60 -0.81 4.88 5.71
CA LEU A 60 -0.93 4.09 6.93
C LEU A 60 0.38 4.06 7.71
N LYS A 61 0.28 3.85 9.03
CA LYS A 61 1.38 3.35 9.86
C LYS A 61 1.61 1.87 9.58
N GLY A 62 0.55 1.16 9.26
CA GLY A 62 0.58 -0.24 8.88
C GLY A 62 1.21 -1.13 9.94
N ASN A 63 1.96 -2.11 9.45
CA ASN A 63 2.65 -3.10 10.28
C ASN A 63 4.07 -2.65 10.66
N HIS A 64 4.28 -1.35 10.88
CA HIS A 64 5.58 -0.83 11.30
C HIS A 64 5.94 -1.34 12.71
N PHE A 65 7.20 -1.66 12.94
CA PHE A 65 7.74 -2.00 14.25
C PHE A 65 7.51 -0.82 15.26
N SER A 66 7.12 -0.97 16.51
CA SER A 66 6.78 -2.17 17.30
C SER A 66 5.33 -2.60 17.03
N PHE A 67 5.12 -3.87 16.73
CA PHE A 67 3.85 -4.39 16.23
C PHE A 67 2.73 -4.35 17.27
N GLU A 68 3.03 -4.56 18.54
CA GLU A 68 2.11 -4.51 19.67
C GLU A 68 1.41 -3.14 19.80
N ASN A 69 2.01 -2.10 19.21
CA ASN A 69 1.48 -0.74 19.21
C ASN A 69 0.66 -0.42 17.93
N ARG A 70 0.38 -1.41 17.09
CA ARG A 70 -0.33 -1.20 15.81
C ARG A 70 -1.82 -1.52 15.89
N TYR A 71 -2.27 -2.10 16.97
CA TYR A 71 -3.67 -2.46 17.21
C TYR A 71 -4.02 -2.26 18.70
N PRO A 72 -5.30 -1.97 19.04
CA PRO A 72 -5.73 -1.88 20.43
C PRO A 72 -5.86 -3.29 21.05
N ALA A 73 -5.78 -3.38 22.36
CA ALA A 73 -5.79 -4.65 23.08
C ALA A 73 -7.06 -5.49 22.86
N ASP A 74 -8.20 -4.86 22.61
CA ASP A 74 -9.47 -5.51 22.30
C ASP A 74 -9.58 -6.06 20.87
N ALA A 75 -8.65 -5.68 19.99
CA ALA A 75 -8.51 -6.23 18.64
C ALA A 75 -7.49 -7.39 18.57
N GLU A 76 -6.91 -7.79 19.70
CA GLU A 76 -6.01 -8.93 19.77
C GLU A 76 -6.74 -10.24 19.44
N THR A 77 -6.37 -10.87 18.33
CA THR A 77 -6.95 -12.13 17.87
C THR A 77 -6.19 -13.33 18.42
N TRP A 78 -4.88 -13.25 18.46
CA TRP A 78 -3.99 -14.28 18.97
C TRP A 78 -3.20 -13.74 20.15
N ARG A 79 -3.26 -14.47 21.27
CA ARG A 79 -2.56 -14.06 22.49
C ARG A 79 -1.07 -14.34 22.36
N PRO A 80 -0.21 -13.28 22.47
CA PRO A 80 1.23 -13.48 22.46
C PRO A 80 1.72 -14.33 23.63
N ASN A 81 2.71 -15.16 23.39
CA ASN A 81 3.36 -15.98 24.40
C ASN A 81 4.52 -15.20 25.06
N GLY A 82 4.19 -14.12 25.76
CA GLY A 82 5.15 -13.21 26.40
C GLY A 82 5.49 -11.99 25.55
N PRO A 83 6.29 -11.05 26.13
CA PRO A 83 6.60 -9.76 25.50
C PRO A 83 7.48 -9.87 24.25
N ASP A 84 8.20 -10.98 24.10
CA ASP A 84 9.14 -11.20 22.98
C ASP A 84 8.51 -11.97 21.81
N ASP A 85 7.21 -12.29 21.88
CA ASP A 85 6.48 -12.96 20.79
C ASP A 85 6.14 -11.99 19.66
N THR A 86 7.18 -11.52 18.99
CA THR A 86 7.07 -10.57 17.87
C THR A 86 6.27 -11.12 16.70
N ARG A 87 6.29 -12.45 16.49
CA ARG A 87 5.55 -13.07 15.41
C ARG A 87 4.04 -12.98 15.61
N THR A 88 3.55 -13.29 16.82
CA THR A 88 2.14 -13.19 17.13
C THR A 88 1.65 -11.74 17.13
N THR A 89 2.43 -10.80 17.68
CA THR A 89 2.08 -9.38 17.62
C THR A 89 2.07 -8.86 16.18
N TYR A 90 2.98 -9.33 15.32
CA TYR A 90 2.97 -9.02 13.89
C TYR A 90 1.73 -9.57 13.20
N MET A 91 1.33 -10.81 13.46
CA MET A 91 0.10 -11.40 12.90
C MET A 91 -1.15 -10.61 13.31
N ASN A 92 -1.25 -10.19 14.57
CA ASN A 92 -2.35 -9.34 15.04
C ASN A 92 -2.37 -7.99 14.32
N SER A 93 -1.20 -7.39 14.10
CA SER A 93 -1.11 -6.12 13.36
C SER A 93 -1.56 -6.26 11.90
N ILE A 94 -1.22 -7.38 11.23
CA ILE A 94 -1.70 -7.67 9.87
C ILE A 94 -3.23 -7.82 9.87
N HIS A 95 -3.78 -8.59 10.81
CA HIS A 95 -5.23 -8.79 10.91
C HIS A 95 -5.98 -7.47 11.13
N TYR A 96 -5.40 -6.56 11.91
CA TYR A 96 -5.96 -5.24 12.14
C TYR A 96 -5.94 -4.36 10.89
N VAL A 97 -4.86 -4.40 10.10
CA VAL A 97 -4.78 -3.71 8.80
C VAL A 97 -5.76 -4.31 7.80
N ASP A 98 -5.94 -5.63 7.77
CA ASP A 98 -6.92 -6.30 6.91
C ASP A 98 -8.35 -5.82 7.22
N GLU A 99 -8.71 -5.75 8.50
CA GLU A 99 -10.00 -5.19 8.93
C GLU A 99 -10.14 -3.69 8.55
N PHE A 100 -9.08 -2.91 8.67
CA PHE A 100 -9.07 -1.53 8.20
C PHE A 100 -9.36 -1.44 6.69
N LEU A 101 -8.67 -2.22 5.87
CA LEU A 101 -8.87 -2.25 4.42
C LEU A 101 -10.29 -2.67 4.05
N ARG A 102 -10.85 -3.66 4.75
CA ARG A 102 -12.24 -4.07 4.59
C ARG A 102 -13.21 -2.92 4.86
N ARG A 103 -12.99 -2.14 5.93
CA ARG A 103 -13.83 -0.97 6.26
C ARG A 103 -13.68 0.15 5.24
N VAL A 104 -12.45 0.45 4.80
CA VAL A 104 -12.21 1.42 3.72
C VAL A 104 -12.97 1.02 2.47
N TRP A 105 -12.84 -0.25 2.04
CA TRP A 105 -13.55 -0.76 0.87
C TRP A 105 -15.07 -0.64 1.02
N THR A 106 -15.62 -1.00 2.19
CA THR A 106 -17.06 -0.90 2.47
C THR A 106 -17.54 0.55 2.38
N ILE A 107 -16.90 1.48 3.11
CA ILE A 107 -17.26 2.90 3.11
C ILE A 107 -17.17 3.50 1.71
N ALA A 108 -16.06 3.22 1.03
CA ALA A 108 -15.81 3.78 -0.30
C ALA A 108 -16.79 3.22 -1.35
N SER A 109 -17.12 1.92 -1.28
CA SER A 109 -18.10 1.30 -2.18
C SER A 109 -19.52 1.79 -1.96
N GLU A 110 -19.94 1.94 -0.68
CA GLU A 110 -21.31 2.32 -0.34
C GLU A 110 -21.58 3.82 -0.46
N ARG A 111 -20.56 4.66 -0.24
CA ARG A 111 -20.73 6.10 -0.05
C ARG A 111 -19.96 6.99 -1.00
N LEU A 112 -18.86 6.50 -1.58
CA LEU A 112 -17.94 7.32 -2.38
C LEU A 112 -17.84 6.88 -3.85
N ASN A 113 -18.71 5.97 -4.29
CA ASN A 113 -18.72 5.47 -5.68
C ASN A 113 -17.34 4.93 -6.11
N LEU A 114 -16.76 4.06 -5.29
CA LEU A 114 -15.42 3.50 -5.49
C LEU A 114 -15.28 2.88 -6.90
N LYS A 115 -14.35 3.37 -7.69
CA LYS A 115 -14.03 2.82 -9.02
C LYS A 115 -12.86 1.86 -8.98
N ALA A 116 -11.79 2.21 -8.27
CA ALA A 116 -10.63 1.34 -8.06
C ALA A 116 -10.01 1.58 -6.69
N MET A 117 -9.37 0.56 -6.13
CA MET A 117 -8.58 0.66 -4.90
C MET A 117 -7.27 -0.08 -5.10
N VAL A 118 -6.17 0.58 -4.74
CA VAL A 118 -4.83 -0.02 -4.74
C VAL A 118 -4.30 -0.04 -3.32
N TYR A 119 -3.82 -1.19 -2.89
CA TYR A 119 -3.08 -1.33 -1.65
C TYR A 119 -1.70 -1.90 -1.94
N CYS A 120 -0.67 -1.25 -1.46
CA CYS A 120 0.70 -1.74 -1.49
C CYS A 120 1.46 -1.26 -0.25
N SER A 121 2.55 -1.96 0.09
CA SER A 121 3.51 -1.52 1.10
C SER A 121 4.72 -0.88 0.44
N ASP A 122 5.37 0.05 1.14
CA ASP A 122 6.65 0.64 0.73
C ASP A 122 7.82 -0.36 0.84
N HIS A 123 7.77 -1.23 1.85
CA HIS A 123 8.70 -2.33 2.09
C HIS A 123 8.03 -3.42 2.92
N ALA A 124 8.68 -4.58 3.01
CA ALA A 124 8.30 -5.65 3.91
C ALA A 124 9.15 -5.64 5.20
N ILE A 125 8.92 -6.60 6.08
CA ILE A 125 9.67 -6.80 7.31
C ILE A 125 9.72 -8.29 7.65
N ILE A 126 10.86 -8.73 8.18
CA ILE A 126 11.01 -10.07 8.77
C ILE A 126 10.84 -9.92 10.29
N PRO A 127 9.73 -10.42 10.90
CA PRO A 127 9.37 -10.10 12.28
C PRO A 127 10.45 -10.46 13.32
N ASP A 128 11.17 -11.55 13.10
CA ASP A 128 12.20 -12.06 14.02
C ASP A 128 13.58 -11.43 13.77
N LYS A 129 13.70 -10.55 12.78
CA LYS A 129 14.90 -9.83 12.45
C LYS A 129 14.64 -8.34 12.54
N HIS A 130 15.31 -7.66 13.46
CA HIS A 130 15.22 -6.21 13.49
C HIS A 130 15.68 -5.63 12.15
N ARG A 131 14.86 -4.75 11.57
CA ARG A 131 15.25 -3.99 10.39
C ARG A 131 16.48 -3.16 10.72
N GLY A 132 17.61 -3.57 10.20
CA GLY A 132 18.85 -2.79 10.20
C GLY A 132 18.98 -1.98 8.91
N PRO A 133 20.00 -1.14 8.77
CA PRO A 133 20.32 -0.47 7.51
C PRO A 133 20.84 -1.45 6.45
N THR A 134 21.02 -2.71 6.81
CA THR A 134 21.54 -3.76 5.94
C THR A 134 20.41 -4.69 5.51
N PHE A 135 20.41 -5.05 4.23
CA PHE A 135 19.53 -6.04 3.65
C PHE A 135 19.67 -7.39 4.38
N ALA A 136 18.60 -7.84 5.03
CA ALA A 136 18.58 -9.09 5.79
C ALA A 136 18.10 -10.30 4.96
N GLY A 137 17.60 -10.04 3.75
CA GLY A 137 17.14 -11.06 2.82
C GLY A 137 15.90 -10.61 2.03
N PHE A 138 15.51 -11.39 1.04
CA PHE A 138 14.37 -11.06 0.17
C PHE A 138 13.02 -10.94 0.91
N GLY A 139 12.90 -11.50 2.12
CA GLY A 139 11.73 -11.29 2.97
C GLY A 139 11.48 -9.82 3.33
N ASP A 140 12.51 -8.95 3.30
CA ASP A 140 12.37 -7.52 3.59
C ASP A 140 11.81 -6.71 2.41
N VAL A 141 11.75 -7.31 1.22
CA VAL A 141 11.35 -6.62 -0.03
C VAL A 141 10.15 -7.26 -0.72
N ARG A 142 9.62 -8.37 -0.20
CA ARG A 142 8.39 -8.97 -0.69
C ARG A 142 7.19 -8.26 -0.11
N ILE A 143 6.61 -7.37 -0.89
CA ILE A 143 5.47 -6.55 -0.48
C ILE A 143 4.14 -7.09 -1.03
N PRO A 144 3.02 -6.91 -0.31
CA PRO A 144 1.70 -7.12 -0.88
C PRO A 144 1.37 -6.03 -1.91
N LEU A 145 0.71 -6.44 -2.99
CA LEU A 145 0.02 -5.56 -3.91
C LEU A 145 -1.38 -6.12 -4.17
N ALA A 146 -2.40 -5.34 -3.92
CA ALA A 146 -3.77 -5.66 -4.26
C ALA A 146 -4.40 -4.53 -5.06
N VAL A 147 -5.09 -4.88 -6.16
CA VAL A 147 -5.84 -3.93 -6.99
C VAL A 147 -7.28 -4.43 -7.09
N TYR A 148 -8.21 -3.63 -6.62
CA TYR A 148 -9.64 -3.82 -6.80
C TYR A 148 -10.15 -2.89 -7.89
N THR A 149 -11.09 -3.36 -8.70
CA THR A 149 -11.85 -2.57 -9.68
C THR A 149 -13.33 -2.89 -9.57
N SER A 150 -14.19 -1.86 -9.56
CA SER A 150 -15.64 -2.02 -9.52
C SER A 150 -16.19 -2.51 -10.86
N ASP A 151 -17.45 -2.98 -10.87
CA ASP A 151 -18.14 -3.39 -12.10
C ASP A 151 -18.27 -2.21 -13.09
N ASP A 152 -18.51 -1.01 -12.59
CA ASP A 152 -18.53 0.20 -13.42
C ASP A 152 -17.18 0.50 -14.07
N PHE A 153 -16.09 0.32 -13.31
CA PHE A 153 -14.73 0.46 -13.86
C PHE A 153 -14.50 -0.59 -14.95
N ILE A 154 -14.89 -1.84 -14.71
CA ILE A 154 -14.74 -2.94 -15.67
C ILE A 154 -15.53 -2.65 -16.94
N ALA A 155 -16.74 -2.15 -16.80
CA ALA A 155 -17.58 -1.81 -17.95
C ALA A 155 -17.02 -0.65 -18.78
N SER A 156 -16.43 0.36 -18.13
CA SER A 156 -15.85 1.53 -18.80
C SER A 156 -14.43 1.34 -19.31
N HIS A 157 -13.65 0.43 -18.69
CA HIS A 157 -12.24 0.18 -19.00
C HIS A 157 -11.92 -1.31 -19.09
N PRO A 158 -12.60 -2.08 -19.96
CA PRO A 158 -12.47 -3.53 -20.01
C PRO A 158 -11.05 -3.99 -20.36
N GLU A 159 -10.32 -3.24 -21.18
CA GLU A 159 -8.95 -3.55 -21.56
C GLU A 159 -7.97 -3.42 -20.39
N ARG A 160 -8.17 -2.43 -19.48
CA ARG A 160 -7.33 -2.26 -18.30
C ARG A 160 -7.56 -3.37 -17.29
N HIS A 161 -8.84 -3.71 -17.06
CA HIS A 161 -9.18 -4.85 -16.20
C HIS A 161 -8.61 -6.16 -16.77
N ALA A 162 -8.72 -6.38 -18.08
CA ALA A 162 -8.15 -7.56 -18.72
C ALA A 162 -6.62 -7.63 -18.57
N ALA A 163 -5.93 -6.48 -18.70
CA ALA A 163 -4.49 -6.38 -18.48
C ALA A 163 -4.12 -6.71 -17.02
N LEU A 164 -4.81 -6.13 -16.03
CA LEU A 164 -4.62 -6.46 -14.62
C LEU A 164 -4.80 -7.96 -14.34
N ARG A 165 -5.84 -8.58 -14.92
CA ARG A 165 -6.09 -10.03 -14.80
C ARG A 165 -4.98 -10.86 -15.40
N THR A 166 -4.48 -10.47 -16.56
CA THR A 166 -3.38 -11.14 -17.26
C THR A 166 -2.07 -11.02 -16.49
N ASN A 167 -1.81 -9.84 -15.93
CA ASN A 167 -0.55 -9.52 -15.26
C ASN A 167 -0.54 -9.84 -13.75
N ARG A 168 -1.64 -10.34 -13.18
CA ARG A 168 -1.81 -10.56 -11.72
C ARG A 168 -0.74 -11.42 -11.06
N ASN A 169 -0.11 -12.30 -11.80
CA ASN A 169 0.93 -13.21 -11.32
C ASN A 169 2.32 -12.80 -11.82
N ARG A 170 2.49 -11.58 -12.31
CA ARG A 170 3.79 -11.09 -12.74
C ARG A 170 4.51 -10.39 -11.60
N TYR A 171 5.84 -10.40 -11.68
CA TYR A 171 6.66 -9.62 -10.77
C TYR A 171 6.43 -8.13 -10.98
N TRP A 172 6.41 -7.39 -9.89
CA TRP A 172 6.20 -5.94 -9.88
C TRP A 172 7.06 -5.32 -8.76
N THR A 173 7.41 -4.06 -8.91
CA THR A 173 8.11 -3.25 -7.92
C THR A 173 7.34 -1.96 -7.65
N ASN A 174 7.42 -1.42 -6.43
CA ASN A 174 6.79 -0.16 -6.07
C ASN A 174 7.38 1.05 -6.82
N ASP A 175 8.55 0.92 -7.47
CA ASP A 175 9.05 1.92 -8.42
C ASP A 175 8.07 2.16 -9.60
N PHE A 176 7.21 1.19 -9.89
CA PHE A 176 6.19 1.29 -10.95
C PHE A 176 4.82 1.78 -10.45
N LEU A 177 4.73 2.21 -9.18
CA LEU A 177 3.45 2.67 -8.63
C LEU A 177 2.89 3.88 -9.41
N PHE A 178 3.75 4.81 -9.78
CA PHE A 178 3.35 5.96 -10.61
C PHE A 178 2.71 5.50 -11.93
N ASP A 179 3.36 4.57 -12.64
CA ASP A 179 2.87 4.06 -13.92
C ASP A 179 1.58 3.24 -13.76
N LEU A 180 1.47 2.45 -12.67
CA LEU A 180 0.23 1.74 -12.35
C LEU A 180 -0.93 2.72 -12.13
N MET A 181 -0.70 3.79 -11.37
CA MET A 181 -1.72 4.81 -11.10
C MET A 181 -2.10 5.58 -12.36
N CYS A 182 -1.13 6.00 -13.19
CA CYS A 182 -1.42 6.63 -14.49
C CYS A 182 -2.28 5.72 -15.37
N GLY A 183 -1.95 4.42 -15.45
CA GLY A 183 -2.71 3.44 -16.23
C GLY A 183 -4.13 3.22 -15.70
N LEU A 184 -4.34 3.26 -14.38
CA LEU A 184 -5.67 3.13 -13.78
C LEU A 184 -6.53 4.39 -13.95
N LEU A 185 -5.92 5.57 -13.77
CA LEU A 185 -6.63 6.86 -13.73
C LEU A 185 -6.75 7.55 -15.10
N ASP A 186 -6.22 6.95 -16.16
CA ASP A 186 -6.16 7.54 -17.51
C ASP A 186 -5.40 8.86 -17.57
N ILE A 187 -4.31 8.93 -16.81
CA ILE A 187 -3.48 10.12 -16.75
C ILE A 187 -2.51 10.11 -17.92
N ASP A 188 -2.63 11.11 -18.80
CA ASP A 188 -1.64 11.38 -19.83
C ASP A 188 -0.50 12.22 -19.22
N SER A 189 0.68 11.62 -19.14
CA SER A 189 1.87 12.26 -18.63
C SER A 189 3.07 11.92 -19.52
N PRO A 190 3.93 12.90 -19.83
CA PRO A 190 5.16 12.62 -20.59
C PRO A 190 6.13 11.67 -19.88
N LYS A 191 5.91 11.40 -18.58
CA LYS A 191 6.70 10.47 -17.79
C LYS A 191 6.05 9.08 -17.67
N PHE A 192 4.79 8.94 -18.09
CA PHE A 192 4.10 7.65 -18.05
C PHE A 192 4.71 6.67 -19.04
N ASN A 193 5.11 5.51 -18.53
CA ASN A 193 5.57 4.39 -19.35
C ASN A 193 4.57 3.21 -19.24
N PRO A 194 3.74 2.99 -20.26
CA PRO A 194 2.75 1.90 -20.24
C PRO A 194 3.35 0.51 -19.99
N ALA A 195 4.63 0.30 -20.37
CA ALA A 195 5.31 -0.97 -20.15
C ALA A 195 5.59 -1.27 -18.65
N ASN A 196 5.51 -0.25 -17.78
CA ASN A 196 5.65 -0.40 -16.33
C ASN A 196 4.30 -0.59 -15.61
N SER A 197 3.18 -0.40 -16.31
CA SER A 197 1.84 -0.47 -15.71
C SER A 197 1.23 -1.87 -15.84
N LEU A 198 0.90 -2.50 -14.70
CA LEU A 198 0.12 -3.75 -14.69
C LEU A 198 -1.27 -3.60 -15.32
N ALA A 199 -1.80 -2.38 -15.39
CA ALA A 199 -3.07 -2.05 -16.04
C ALA A 199 -2.96 -1.90 -17.55
N HIS A 200 -1.78 -2.21 -18.16
CA HIS A 200 -1.54 -2.11 -19.58
C HIS A 200 -1.05 -3.43 -20.18
N SER A 201 -1.49 -3.74 -21.38
CA SER A 201 -1.15 -4.99 -22.10
C SER A 201 0.33 -5.10 -22.48
N SER A 202 1.06 -3.99 -22.50
CA SER A 202 2.51 -3.97 -22.80
C SER A 202 3.39 -4.27 -21.59
N TYR A 203 2.81 -4.51 -20.39
CA TYR A 203 3.58 -4.91 -19.21
C TYR A 203 4.40 -6.18 -19.51
N ARG A 204 5.72 -6.11 -19.34
CA ARG A 204 6.63 -7.14 -19.83
C ARG A 204 7.59 -7.73 -18.81
N TYR A 205 7.67 -7.11 -17.63
CA TYR A 205 8.71 -7.46 -16.65
C TYR A 205 8.54 -8.87 -16.11
N THR A 206 9.68 -9.54 -16.00
CA THR A 206 9.83 -10.85 -15.40
C THR A 206 10.76 -10.76 -14.18
N ARG A 207 10.98 -11.88 -13.51
CA ARG A 207 11.93 -12.00 -12.42
C ARG A 207 13.35 -11.55 -12.79
N ASP A 208 13.76 -11.80 -14.04
CA ASP A 208 15.12 -11.51 -14.50
C ASP A 208 15.34 -10.03 -14.85
N ASP A 209 14.25 -9.29 -15.03
CA ASP A 209 14.30 -7.88 -15.41
C ASP A 209 14.34 -6.94 -14.20
N LEU A 210 14.02 -7.43 -13.01
CA LEU A 210 13.87 -6.60 -11.81
C LEU A 210 15.03 -6.74 -10.84
N THR A 211 15.34 -5.63 -10.19
CA THR A 211 16.39 -5.52 -9.19
C THR A 211 15.85 -4.85 -7.92
N ILE A 212 16.57 -5.01 -6.81
CA ILE A 212 16.35 -4.32 -5.55
C ILE A 212 17.62 -3.58 -5.14
N LEU A 213 17.57 -2.81 -4.05
CA LEU A 213 18.71 -2.07 -3.50
C LEU A 213 19.40 -1.17 -4.54
N ASN A 214 18.59 -0.29 -5.19
CA ASN A 214 19.08 0.63 -6.23
C ASN A 214 19.80 -0.08 -7.41
N GLY A 215 19.26 -1.22 -7.84
CA GLY A 215 19.80 -1.95 -8.98
C GLY A 215 20.97 -2.89 -8.69
N THR A 216 21.34 -3.06 -7.43
CA THR A 216 22.55 -3.84 -7.08
C THR A 216 22.30 -5.33 -6.92
N VAL A 217 21.07 -5.75 -6.62
CA VAL A 217 20.72 -7.16 -6.39
C VAL A 217 19.59 -7.57 -7.33
N PRO A 218 19.82 -8.51 -8.27
CA PRO A 218 18.76 -9.02 -9.13
C PRO A 218 17.79 -9.91 -8.34
N ILE A 219 16.49 -9.78 -8.60
CA ILE A 219 15.44 -10.59 -7.95
C ILE A 219 15.60 -12.08 -8.33
N SER A 220 16.18 -12.36 -9.50
CA SER A 220 16.50 -13.72 -9.93
C SER A 220 17.46 -14.48 -8.98
N SER A 221 18.19 -13.78 -8.13
CA SER A 221 19.03 -14.39 -7.10
C SER A 221 18.28 -14.83 -5.83
N ASP A 222 16.94 -14.62 -5.75
CA ASP A 222 16.10 -15.13 -4.67
C ASP A 222 15.70 -16.58 -4.90
N ASP A 223 16.40 -17.52 -4.27
CA ASP A 223 16.11 -18.95 -4.36
C ASP A 223 14.81 -19.37 -3.62
N GLY A 224 14.25 -18.49 -2.81
CA GLY A 224 13.04 -18.75 -2.00
C GLY A 224 11.71 -18.47 -2.72
N VAL A 225 11.72 -18.05 -3.99
CA VAL A 225 10.50 -17.79 -4.78
C VAL A 225 10.46 -18.73 -5.97
N PRO A 226 9.31 -19.39 -6.24
CA PRO A 226 9.13 -20.17 -7.45
C PRO A 226 9.38 -19.35 -8.72
N HIS A 227 10.03 -19.94 -9.72
CA HIS A 227 10.33 -19.28 -10.98
C HIS A 227 9.06 -18.92 -11.81
N SER A 228 7.91 -19.54 -11.46
CA SER A 228 6.59 -19.23 -12.02
C SER A 228 5.60 -19.08 -10.87
N LEU A 229 5.00 -17.92 -10.75
CA LEU A 229 3.78 -17.70 -9.96
C LEU A 229 2.56 -18.03 -10.82
#